data_39e05eb7d7ace900f67e2448639486b2
#
_entry.id   39e05eb7d7ace900f67e2448639486b2
#
_cell.length_a   1.000
_cell.length_b   1.000
_cell.length_c   1.000
_cell.angle_alpha   90.00
_cell.angle_beta   90.00
_cell.angle_gamma   90.00
#
_symmetry.space_group_name_H-M   'P 1'
#
loop_
_entity.id
_entity.type
_entity.pdbx_description
1 polymer ?
#
loop_
_entity_poly.entity_id
_entity_poly.type
_entity_poly.pdbx_seq_one_letter_code
_entity_poly.pdbx_strand_id
1 'polypeptide(L)'
;MGCQSFAWWVVGISAVLFVVGIIVGSMLASAYVENSQERKLYTNTNCLLVNYSSASHTCESCIRDYCFNYQCFDEIFYVSYFIFNGTLVNSTFAIYGKDTQHKQTQIGAYYPCFYATKQVTSMIWDLPDEKLDFILLCVFFGIAAFSLIFIIFFACCLWKYQ
;
A
#
# COMPACT_ATOMS: atom_id res chain seq x y z
N MET A 1 15.12 -31.02 -31.22
CA MET A 1 14.44 -29.70 -31.19
C MET A 1 15.46 -28.65 -31.61
N GLY A 2 15.24 -27.98 -32.73
CA GLY A 2 16.21 -27.05 -33.27
C GLY A 2 16.29 -25.75 -32.48
N CYS A 3 17.44 -25.10 -32.51
CA CYS A 3 17.73 -23.80 -31.88
C CYS A 3 16.65 -22.74 -32.18
N GLN A 4 16.06 -22.79 -33.38
CA GLN A 4 15.00 -21.90 -33.83
C GLN A 4 13.68 -22.07 -33.05
N SER A 5 13.27 -23.29 -32.71
CA SER A 5 12.06 -23.55 -31.93
C SER A 5 12.21 -23.03 -30.51
N PHE A 6 13.39 -23.18 -29.90
CA PHE A 6 13.71 -22.66 -28.58
C PHE A 6 13.64 -21.11 -28.55
N ALA A 7 14.20 -20.44 -29.55
CA ALA A 7 14.18 -18.97 -29.62
C ALA A 7 12.74 -18.42 -29.69
N TRP A 8 11.83 -19.05 -30.45
CA TRP A 8 10.41 -18.65 -30.51
C TRP A 8 9.71 -18.78 -29.15
N TRP A 9 9.99 -19.84 -28.39
CA TRP A 9 9.46 -20.02 -27.06
C TRP A 9 9.92 -18.89 -26.08
N VAL A 10 11.22 -18.57 -26.15
CA VAL A 10 11.78 -17.48 -25.31
C VAL A 10 11.15 -16.14 -25.65
N VAL A 11 11.01 -15.82 -26.94
CA VAL A 11 10.36 -14.56 -27.37
C VAL A 11 8.90 -14.52 -26.90
N GLY A 12 8.16 -15.62 -27.02
CA GLY A 12 6.77 -15.69 -26.60
C GLY A 12 6.60 -15.46 -25.10
N ILE A 13 7.40 -16.12 -24.26
CA ILE A 13 7.37 -15.95 -22.80
C ILE A 13 7.78 -14.51 -22.42
N SER A 14 8.84 -13.99 -23.05
CA SER A 14 9.31 -12.62 -22.78
C SER A 14 8.25 -11.57 -23.18
N ALA A 15 7.52 -11.78 -24.27
CA ALA A 15 6.43 -10.90 -24.68
C ALA A 15 5.29 -10.87 -23.65
N VAL A 16 4.91 -12.03 -23.11
CA VAL A 16 3.89 -12.11 -22.05
C VAL A 16 4.36 -11.40 -20.79
N LEU A 17 5.59 -11.67 -20.34
CA LEU A 17 6.16 -11.00 -19.13
C LEU A 17 6.27 -9.48 -19.32
N PHE A 18 6.62 -9.02 -20.52
CA PHE A 18 6.66 -7.60 -20.84
C PHE A 18 5.27 -6.95 -20.68
N VAL A 19 4.24 -7.53 -21.28
CA VAL A 19 2.87 -7.01 -21.21
C VAL A 19 2.36 -7.00 -19.77
N VAL A 20 2.54 -8.11 -19.04
CA VAL A 20 2.13 -8.21 -17.62
C VAL A 20 2.89 -7.18 -16.78
N GLY A 21 4.21 -7.03 -16.97
CA GLY A 21 5.04 -6.06 -16.26
C GLY A 21 4.57 -4.62 -16.47
N ILE A 22 4.18 -4.25 -17.69
CA ILE A 22 3.65 -2.91 -17.98
C ILE A 22 2.27 -2.71 -17.35
N ILE A 23 1.35 -3.67 -17.46
CA ILE A 23 -0.01 -3.53 -16.91
C ILE A 23 0.05 -3.40 -15.38
N VAL A 24 0.72 -4.34 -14.70
CA VAL A 24 0.82 -4.33 -13.23
C VAL A 24 1.64 -3.12 -12.77
N GLY A 25 2.75 -2.80 -13.44
CA GLY A 25 3.57 -1.64 -13.14
C GLY A 25 2.80 -0.31 -13.25
N SER A 26 1.92 -0.16 -14.24
CA SER A 26 1.10 1.05 -14.38
C SER A 26 0.05 1.18 -13.28
N MET A 27 -0.57 0.07 -12.84
CA MET A 27 -1.50 0.07 -11.72
C MET A 27 -0.80 0.46 -10.41
N LEU A 28 0.38 -0.10 -10.14
CA LEU A 28 1.19 0.24 -8.98
C LEU A 28 1.69 1.69 -9.02
N ALA A 29 2.01 2.22 -10.20
CA ALA A 29 2.40 3.62 -10.36
C ALA A 29 1.27 4.57 -9.96
N SER A 30 0.04 4.26 -10.36
CA SER A 30 -1.14 5.05 -9.98
C SER A 30 -1.36 5.04 -8.46
N ALA A 31 -1.29 3.86 -7.84
CA ALA A 31 -1.43 3.71 -6.38
C ALA A 31 -0.31 4.44 -5.63
N TYR A 32 0.95 4.34 -6.10
CA TYR A 32 2.07 5.05 -5.51
C TYR A 32 1.91 6.57 -5.56
N VAL A 33 1.48 7.11 -6.71
CA VAL A 33 1.25 8.56 -6.86
C VAL A 33 0.14 9.03 -5.93
N GLU A 34 -0.97 8.29 -5.84
CA GLU A 34 -2.08 8.60 -4.96
C GLU A 34 -1.65 8.60 -3.48
N ASN A 35 -1.01 7.53 -3.01
CA ASN A 35 -0.48 7.41 -1.65
C ASN A 35 0.54 8.51 -1.32
N SER A 36 1.44 8.84 -2.27
CA SER A 36 2.43 9.91 -2.10
C SER A 36 1.79 11.31 -2.03
N GLN A 37 0.72 11.55 -2.78
CA GLN A 37 -0.03 12.81 -2.68
C GLN A 37 -0.81 12.89 -1.37
N GLU A 38 -1.44 11.81 -0.95
CA GLU A 38 -2.17 11.74 0.32
C GLU A 38 -1.23 12.03 1.50
N ARG A 39 -0.04 11.43 1.54
CA ARG A 39 0.96 11.69 2.59
C ARG A 39 1.33 13.18 2.74
N LYS A 40 1.40 13.94 1.63
CA LYS A 40 1.71 15.38 1.65
C LYS A 40 0.62 16.22 2.32
N LEU A 41 -0.57 15.67 2.45
CA LEU A 41 -1.68 16.33 3.13
C LEU A 41 -1.62 16.19 4.66
N TYR A 42 -0.76 15.31 5.17
CA TYR A 42 -0.63 15.04 6.59
C TYR A 42 0.66 15.63 7.17
N THR A 43 0.55 16.14 8.38
CA THR A 43 1.70 16.66 9.15
C THR A 43 1.88 15.81 10.41
N ASN A 44 3.14 15.47 10.69
CA ASN A 44 3.51 14.71 11.89
C ASN A 44 3.37 15.57 13.15
N THR A 45 2.84 14.98 14.21
CA THR A 45 2.77 15.55 15.55
C THR A 45 2.77 14.44 16.61
N ASN A 46 2.70 14.81 17.89
CA ASN A 46 2.52 13.88 18.98
C ASN A 46 1.11 14.06 19.56
N CYS A 47 0.35 12.97 19.57
CA CYS A 47 -1.00 12.93 20.13
C CYS A 47 -0.97 12.39 21.55
N LEU A 48 -1.55 13.14 22.48
CA LEU A 48 -1.88 12.66 23.81
C LEU A 48 -3.18 11.85 23.73
N LEU A 49 -3.16 10.59 24.11
CA LEU A 49 -4.37 9.77 24.21
C LEU A 49 -5.13 10.15 25.48
N VAL A 50 -6.27 10.81 25.30
CA VAL A 50 -7.10 11.32 26.42
C VAL A 50 -8.06 10.23 26.89
N ASN A 51 -8.66 9.48 25.96
CA ASN A 51 -9.54 8.37 26.26
C ASN A 51 -9.50 7.34 25.15
N TYR A 52 -9.81 6.09 25.48
CA TYR A 52 -9.83 4.96 24.57
C TYR A 52 -10.98 4.03 24.91
N SER A 53 -11.70 3.59 23.89
CA SER A 53 -12.76 2.60 24.03
C SER A 53 -12.60 1.54 22.94
N SER A 54 -12.74 0.29 23.31
CA SER A 54 -12.69 -0.84 22.39
C SER A 54 -13.85 -1.78 22.65
N ALA A 55 -14.51 -2.23 21.58
CA ALA A 55 -15.51 -3.26 21.60
C ALA A 55 -15.09 -4.40 20.69
N SER A 56 -15.15 -5.63 21.18
CA SER A 56 -14.89 -6.82 20.37
C SER A 56 -16.19 -7.47 19.93
N HIS A 57 -16.26 -7.91 18.69
CA HIS A 57 -17.39 -8.64 18.14
C HIS A 57 -16.93 -9.65 17.09
N THR A 58 -17.87 -10.45 16.57
CA THR A 58 -17.56 -11.41 15.50
C THR A 58 -17.81 -10.76 14.16
N CYS A 59 -16.79 -10.74 13.33
CA CYS A 59 -16.87 -10.36 11.92
C CYS A 59 -16.92 -11.61 11.04
N GLU A 60 -17.48 -11.46 9.85
CA GLU A 60 -17.50 -12.50 8.83
C GLU A 60 -16.69 -12.03 7.63
N SER A 61 -15.81 -12.88 7.15
CA SER A 61 -15.09 -12.65 5.88
C SER A 61 -15.41 -13.78 4.92
N CYS A 62 -15.86 -13.41 3.72
CA CYS A 62 -16.23 -14.36 2.68
C CYS A 62 -15.25 -14.29 1.51
N ILE A 63 -14.66 -15.44 1.14
CA ILE A 63 -13.81 -15.59 -0.05
C ILE A 63 -14.52 -16.56 -0.98
N ARG A 64 -15.11 -16.05 -2.07
CA ARG A 64 -16.01 -16.79 -2.96
C ARG A 64 -17.19 -17.37 -2.20
N ASP A 65 -17.29 -18.71 -2.13
CA ASP A 65 -18.40 -19.42 -1.47
C ASP A 65 -18.09 -19.84 -0.02
N TYR A 66 -16.91 -19.49 0.49
CA TYR A 66 -16.49 -19.83 1.85
C TYR A 66 -16.49 -18.58 2.73
N CYS A 67 -17.37 -18.58 3.76
CA CYS A 67 -17.39 -17.55 4.80
C CYS A 67 -16.80 -18.13 6.09
N PHE A 68 -15.96 -17.36 6.75
CA PHE A 68 -15.43 -17.70 8.07
C PHE A 68 -15.59 -16.54 9.04
N ASN A 69 -15.87 -16.90 10.28
CA ASN A 69 -16.01 -15.94 11.36
C ASN A 69 -14.66 -15.73 12.03
N TYR A 70 -14.34 -14.47 12.33
CA TYR A 70 -13.15 -14.12 13.11
C TYR A 70 -13.50 -13.02 14.12
N GLN A 71 -12.68 -12.92 15.19
CA GLN A 71 -12.83 -11.85 16.17
C GLN A 71 -12.29 -10.56 15.57
N CYS A 72 -13.08 -9.49 15.67
CA CYS A 72 -12.68 -8.15 15.26
C CYS A 72 -12.95 -7.12 16.35
N PHE A 73 -12.33 -5.97 16.21
CA PHE A 73 -12.34 -4.89 17.19
C PHE A 73 -12.77 -3.59 16.52
N ASP A 74 -13.67 -2.89 17.21
CA ASP A 74 -14.01 -1.50 16.93
C ASP A 74 -13.36 -0.64 18.00
N GLU A 75 -12.58 0.33 17.59
CA GLU A 75 -11.78 1.16 18.51
C GLU A 75 -12.12 2.63 18.29
N ILE A 76 -12.28 3.37 19.39
CA ILE A 76 -12.53 4.81 19.39
C ILE A 76 -11.43 5.47 20.22
N PHE A 77 -10.75 6.42 19.61
CA PHE A 77 -9.65 7.16 20.18
C PHE A 77 -10.04 8.62 20.35
N TYR A 78 -9.86 9.14 21.57
CA TYR A 78 -10.01 10.56 21.90
C TYR A 78 -8.61 11.11 22.15
N VAL A 79 -8.18 12.06 21.33
CA VAL A 79 -6.80 12.55 21.34
C VAL A 79 -6.74 14.06 21.37
N SER A 80 -5.66 14.57 21.97
CA SER A 80 -5.31 16.00 21.96
C SER A 80 -3.91 16.17 21.39
N TYR A 81 -3.72 17.15 20.51
CA TYR A 81 -2.42 17.43 19.89
C TYR A 81 -2.28 18.89 19.49
N PHE A 82 -1.03 19.32 19.34
CA PHE A 82 -0.73 20.65 18.85
C PHE A 82 -0.55 20.65 17.34
N ILE A 83 -1.20 21.57 16.66
CA ILE A 83 -0.97 21.81 15.23
C ILE A 83 0.17 22.82 15.04
N PHE A 84 0.61 23.03 13.79
CA PHE A 84 1.80 23.81 13.44
C PHE A 84 1.85 25.23 14.00
N ASN A 85 0.71 25.87 14.27
CA ASN A 85 0.61 27.21 14.85
C ASN A 85 0.56 27.21 16.39
N GLY A 86 0.76 26.06 17.04
CA GLY A 86 0.71 25.92 18.49
C GLY A 86 -0.69 25.82 19.10
N THR A 87 -1.76 25.77 18.29
CA THR A 87 -3.12 25.58 18.79
C THR A 87 -3.33 24.13 19.20
N LEU A 88 -3.90 23.93 20.39
CA LEU A 88 -4.33 22.61 20.87
C LEU A 88 -5.64 22.22 20.20
N VAL A 89 -5.67 21.06 19.57
CA VAL A 89 -6.85 20.48 18.92
C VAL A 89 -7.22 19.18 19.61
N ASN A 90 -8.51 19.00 19.87
CA ASN A 90 -9.08 17.73 20.32
C ASN A 90 -9.77 17.06 19.14
N SER A 91 -9.51 15.80 18.97
CA SER A 91 -10.10 15.01 17.89
C SER A 91 -10.56 13.64 18.40
N THR A 92 -11.54 13.10 17.71
CA THR A 92 -12.04 11.73 17.91
C THR A 92 -12.04 11.03 16.58
N PHE A 93 -11.49 9.85 16.54
CA PHE A 93 -11.60 9.00 15.34
C PHE A 93 -11.84 7.55 15.74
N ALA A 94 -12.46 6.81 14.85
CA ALA A 94 -12.82 5.42 15.06
C ALA A 94 -12.22 4.55 13.96
N ILE A 95 -11.83 3.35 14.34
CA ILE A 95 -11.35 2.31 13.45
C ILE A 95 -12.22 1.10 13.69
N TYR A 96 -12.79 0.53 12.64
CA TYR A 96 -13.76 -0.55 12.73
C TYR A 96 -13.25 -1.83 12.08
N GLY A 97 -13.69 -2.97 12.65
CA GLY A 97 -13.53 -4.29 12.02
C GLY A 97 -12.09 -4.78 11.89
N LYS A 98 -11.16 -4.30 12.72
CA LYS A 98 -9.77 -4.78 12.70
C LYS A 98 -9.65 -6.13 13.38
N ASP A 99 -8.85 -7.01 12.80
CA ASP A 99 -8.50 -8.33 13.33
C ASP A 99 -7.59 -8.27 14.57
N THR A 100 -6.89 -7.16 14.76
CA THR A 100 -5.99 -6.92 15.88
C THR A 100 -6.21 -5.52 16.45
N GLN A 101 -6.09 -5.40 17.77
CA GLN A 101 -6.11 -4.10 18.46
C GLN A 101 -4.85 -3.29 18.16
N HIS A 102 -5.02 -1.97 18.13
CA HIS A 102 -3.88 -1.06 18.03
C HIS A 102 -3.02 -1.08 19.31
N LYS A 103 -1.76 -0.70 19.15
CA LYS A 103 -0.81 -0.62 20.28
C LYS A 103 -1.00 0.63 21.13
N GLN A 104 -1.66 1.65 20.60
CA GLN A 104 -1.88 2.95 21.21
C GLN A 104 -3.10 2.90 22.14
N THR A 105 -2.98 2.23 23.29
CA THR A 105 -4.11 2.01 24.22
C THR A 105 -3.91 2.63 25.59
N GLN A 106 -2.71 3.10 25.93
CA GLN A 106 -2.42 3.66 27.26
C GLN A 106 -2.89 5.12 27.32
N ILE A 107 -3.93 5.37 28.11
CA ILE A 107 -4.45 6.71 28.38
C ILE A 107 -3.39 7.55 29.10
N GLY A 108 -3.23 8.82 28.69
CA GLY A 108 -2.21 9.73 29.20
C GLY A 108 -0.83 9.59 28.53
N ALA A 109 -0.65 8.62 27.62
CA ALA A 109 0.59 8.47 26.85
C ALA A 109 0.57 9.31 25.59
N TYR A 110 1.76 9.69 25.12
CA TYR A 110 1.97 10.37 23.83
C TYR A 110 2.38 9.35 22.78
N TYR A 111 1.75 9.43 21.61
CA TYR A 111 2.05 8.60 20.46
C TYR A 111 2.29 9.46 19.22
N PRO A 112 3.22 9.08 18.33
CA PRO A 112 3.35 9.74 17.04
C PRO A 112 2.05 9.58 16.26
N CYS A 113 1.60 10.64 15.63
CA CYS A 113 0.36 10.69 14.87
C CYS A 113 0.47 11.71 13.73
N PHE A 114 -0.47 11.68 12.81
CA PHE A 114 -0.50 12.57 11.66
C PHE A 114 -1.88 13.21 11.55
N TYR A 115 -1.93 14.53 11.40
CA TYR A 115 -3.18 15.25 11.16
C TYR A 115 -3.23 15.83 9.75
N ALA A 116 -4.41 15.88 9.17
CA ALA A 116 -4.61 16.46 7.84
C ALA A 116 -4.50 17.99 7.89
N THR A 117 -3.64 18.58 7.07
CA THR A 117 -3.39 20.04 7.04
C THR A 117 -4.62 20.85 6.65
N LYS A 118 -5.49 20.29 5.82
CA LYS A 118 -6.75 20.95 5.38
C LYS A 118 -7.90 20.77 6.36
N GLN A 119 -7.90 19.67 7.11
CA GLN A 119 -8.92 19.33 8.08
C GLN A 119 -8.24 18.86 9.37
N VAL A 120 -7.84 19.82 10.17
CA VAL A 120 -7.00 19.59 11.36
C VAL A 120 -7.60 18.64 12.40
N THR A 121 -8.89 18.35 12.35
CA THR A 121 -9.55 17.35 13.18
C THR A 121 -9.48 15.93 12.62
N SER A 122 -9.08 15.77 11.35
CA SER A 122 -8.85 14.46 10.76
C SER A 122 -7.43 14.00 11.04
N MET A 123 -7.30 12.84 11.65
CA MET A 123 -6.00 12.27 12.01
C MET A 123 -5.94 10.76 11.76
N ILE A 124 -4.71 10.27 11.64
CA ILE A 124 -4.38 8.85 11.49
C ILE A 124 -3.15 8.51 12.33
N TRP A 125 -3.04 7.24 12.77
CA TRP A 125 -1.84 6.77 13.49
C TRP A 125 -0.67 6.57 12.55
N ASP A 126 -0.89 5.91 11.42
CA ASP A 126 0.15 5.54 10.48
C ASP A 126 -0.18 6.05 9.09
N LEU A 127 0.84 6.55 8.39
CA LEU A 127 0.72 6.90 6.98
C LEU A 127 0.78 5.65 6.11
N PRO A 128 0.11 5.64 4.94
CA PRO A 128 0.26 4.57 3.96
C PRO A 128 1.73 4.25 3.66
N ASP A 129 2.07 2.98 3.58
CA ASP A 129 3.46 2.56 3.31
C ASP A 129 3.80 2.67 1.82
N GLU A 130 4.37 3.80 1.42
CA GLU A 130 4.82 4.03 0.05
C GLU A 130 6.06 3.23 -0.36
N LYS A 131 6.84 2.72 0.62
CA LYS A 131 8.10 2.01 0.31
C LYS A 131 7.82 0.69 -0.38
N LEU A 132 6.80 -0.03 0.08
CA LEU A 132 6.41 -1.31 -0.52
C LEU A 132 5.92 -1.11 -1.96
N ASP A 133 5.06 -0.11 -2.17
CA ASP A 133 4.54 0.23 -3.50
C ASP A 133 5.67 0.63 -4.45
N PHE A 134 6.64 1.42 -3.98
CA PHE A 134 7.81 1.82 -4.76
C PHE A 134 8.71 0.62 -5.12
N ILE A 135 8.96 -0.29 -4.17
CA ILE A 135 9.76 -1.50 -4.43
C ILE A 135 9.08 -2.38 -5.46
N LEU A 136 7.78 -2.64 -5.31
CA LEU A 136 7.01 -3.44 -6.27
C LEU A 136 7.02 -2.79 -7.66
N LEU A 137 6.84 -1.48 -7.74
CA LEU A 137 6.93 -0.71 -8.96
C LEU A 137 8.28 -0.93 -9.68
N CYS A 138 9.39 -0.78 -8.97
CA CYS A 138 10.72 -1.02 -9.51
C CYS A 138 10.92 -2.46 -10.00
N VAL A 139 10.38 -3.45 -9.28
CA VAL A 139 10.47 -4.87 -9.67
C VAL A 139 9.72 -5.12 -10.98
N PHE A 140 8.46 -4.66 -11.10
CA PHE A 140 7.66 -4.92 -12.29
C PHE A 140 8.18 -4.19 -13.54
N PHE A 141 8.61 -2.94 -13.42
CA PHE A 141 9.27 -2.25 -14.52
C PHE A 141 10.64 -2.86 -14.86
N GLY A 142 11.36 -3.36 -13.87
CA GLY A 142 12.60 -4.11 -14.07
C GLY A 142 12.36 -5.37 -14.91
N ILE A 143 11.35 -6.17 -14.54
CA ILE A 143 10.95 -7.37 -15.33
C ILE A 143 10.59 -6.99 -16.77
N ALA A 144 9.80 -5.92 -16.96
CA ALA A 144 9.44 -5.45 -18.29
C ALA A 144 10.66 -5.04 -19.12
N ALA A 145 11.59 -4.27 -18.53
CA ALA A 145 12.81 -3.85 -19.21
C ALA A 145 13.70 -5.03 -19.61
N PHE A 146 13.91 -6.00 -18.71
CA PHE A 146 14.65 -7.22 -19.01
C PHE A 146 13.98 -8.03 -20.12
N SER A 147 12.66 -8.21 -20.07
CA SER A 147 11.90 -8.93 -21.08
C SER A 147 12.04 -8.28 -22.46
N LEU A 148 12.04 -6.95 -22.54
CA LEU A 148 12.25 -6.22 -23.77
C LEU A 148 13.66 -6.47 -24.37
N ILE A 149 14.68 -6.48 -23.53
CA ILE A 149 16.07 -6.78 -23.95
C ILE A 149 16.14 -8.19 -24.55
N PHE A 150 15.51 -9.19 -23.92
CA PHE A 150 15.46 -10.56 -24.45
C PHE A 150 14.73 -10.63 -25.79
N ILE A 151 13.58 -9.95 -25.92
CA ILE A 151 12.84 -9.91 -27.19
C ILE A 151 13.73 -9.37 -28.32
N ILE A 152 14.40 -8.24 -28.09
CA ILE A 152 15.27 -7.62 -29.08
C ILE A 152 16.43 -8.55 -29.44
N PHE A 153 17.11 -9.10 -28.43
CA PHE A 153 18.26 -9.99 -28.64
C PHE A 153 17.90 -11.22 -29.48
N PHE A 154 16.84 -11.94 -29.10
CA PHE A 154 16.42 -13.15 -29.81
C PHE A 154 15.80 -12.84 -31.18
N ALA A 155 15.09 -11.72 -31.34
CA ALA A 155 14.59 -11.28 -32.63
C ALA A 155 15.73 -10.98 -33.61
N CYS A 156 16.80 -10.30 -33.15
CA CYS A 156 18.00 -10.08 -33.98
C CYS A 156 18.72 -11.39 -34.35
N CYS A 157 18.79 -12.34 -33.40
CA CYS A 157 19.36 -13.68 -33.71
C CYS A 157 18.53 -14.40 -34.75
N LEU A 158 17.20 -14.42 -34.64
CA LEU A 158 16.32 -15.08 -35.61
C LEU A 158 16.45 -14.46 -37.00
N TRP A 159 16.57 -13.13 -37.11
CA TRP A 159 16.73 -12.44 -38.39
C TRP A 159 18.04 -12.80 -39.08
N LYS A 160 19.13 -12.99 -38.34
CA LYS A 160 20.43 -13.33 -38.89
C LYS A 160 20.49 -14.77 -39.48
N TYR A 161 19.55 -15.65 -39.10
CA TYR A 161 19.47 -17.03 -39.53
C TYR A 161 18.39 -17.30 -40.64
N GLN A 162 17.69 -16.27 -41.10
CA GLN A 162 16.85 -16.27 -42.30
C GLN A 162 17.67 -15.82 -43.54
#